data_4dce7f2a289fa6e97ae97a7505a6a6f0
#
_entry.id   4dce7f2a289fa6e97ae97a7505a6a6f0
#
_cell.length_a   1.000
_cell.length_b   1.000
_cell.length_c   1.000
_cell.angle_alpha   90.00
_cell.angle_beta   90.00
_cell.angle_gamma   90.00
#
_symmetry.space_group_name_H-M   'P 1'
#
loop_
_entity.id
_entity.type
_entity.pdbx_description
1 polymer ?
#
loop_
_entity_poly.entity_id
_entity_poly.type
_entity_poly.pdbx_seq_one_letter_code
_entity_poly.pdbx_strand_id
1 'polypeptide(L)'
;MNTLLLSINWNPNPELFNLFGISIRYYGLLWAVGIFFAYIIVHYQFRDKKIDEKKFDPLFFYCFFGILIGARLGHCLFYDPGQYLTSGKGFVEMLLPIKFLAGGGWKFTGYEGLASHGGTLGLMIALWLYCRKTKLHYMDVVDMIAVATPITACFIRLANLMNSEIIGNPTDVPWAFVFERVDMLPRHPGQLYEAIAYLILFFIMIYLYKNYSKKLHRGFFFGLCLAYIFTFRFFIEFVKQNQEAFEDNMMFNMGQWLSVPFIIIGFYFMFF
;
A
#
# COMPACT_ATOMS: atom_id res chain seq x y z
N MET A 1 34.43 -13.21 -16.52
CA MET A 1 34.77 -11.80 -16.08
C MET A 1 33.81 -11.46 -14.96
N ASN A 2 34.33 -11.15 -13.76
CA ASN A 2 33.52 -11.01 -12.54
C ASN A 2 32.56 -9.82 -12.64
N THR A 3 31.32 -10.07 -12.95
CA THR A 3 30.20 -9.10 -12.89
C THR A 3 29.83 -8.68 -11.46
N LEU A 4 30.43 -9.32 -10.46
CA LEU A 4 30.26 -8.99 -9.02
C LEU A 4 30.81 -7.61 -8.63
N LEU A 5 31.53 -6.90 -9.50
CA LEU A 5 32.18 -5.62 -9.19
C LEU A 5 31.24 -4.39 -9.23
N LEU A 6 29.99 -4.55 -9.65
CA LEU A 6 29.06 -3.43 -9.76
C LEU A 6 27.76 -3.59 -8.95
N SER A 7 27.55 -4.74 -8.28
CA SER A 7 26.39 -4.91 -7.43
C SER A 7 26.48 -4.09 -6.15
N ILE A 8 25.34 -3.58 -5.69
CA ILE A 8 25.20 -2.78 -4.48
C ILE A 8 24.93 -3.73 -3.31
N ASN A 9 25.85 -3.83 -2.35
CA ASN A 9 25.60 -4.57 -1.11
C ASN A 9 24.55 -3.82 -0.27
N TRP A 10 23.44 -4.51 0.05
CA TRP A 10 22.30 -3.94 0.75
C TRP A 10 22.03 -4.70 2.05
N ASN A 11 22.47 -4.13 3.16
CA ASN A 11 22.27 -4.69 4.48
C ASN A 11 21.97 -3.61 5.54
N PRO A 12 20.94 -2.77 5.34
CA PRO A 12 20.59 -1.77 6.34
C PRO A 12 20.03 -2.44 7.60
N ASN A 13 20.33 -1.88 8.77
CA ASN A 13 19.61 -2.25 9.97
C ASN A 13 18.15 -1.81 9.82
N PRO A 14 17.13 -2.69 9.96
CA PRO A 14 15.73 -2.30 9.87
C PRO A 14 15.28 -1.44 11.04
N GLU A 15 16.03 -1.43 12.15
CA GLU A 15 15.79 -0.60 13.32
C GLU A 15 16.56 0.70 13.22
N LEU A 16 15.87 1.82 13.35
CA LEU A 16 16.47 3.15 13.34
C LEU A 16 17.10 3.47 14.70
N PHE A 17 16.33 3.28 15.78
CA PHE A 17 16.77 3.42 17.17
C PHE A 17 15.77 2.74 18.11
N ASN A 18 16.21 2.49 19.36
CA ASN A 18 15.36 1.99 20.42
C ASN A 18 15.02 3.12 21.39
N LEU A 19 13.75 3.34 21.64
CA LEU A 19 13.26 4.36 22.59
C LEU A 19 12.48 3.67 23.72
N PHE A 20 13.00 3.71 24.94
CA PHE A 20 12.38 3.09 26.11
C PHE A 20 11.98 1.62 25.95
N GLY A 21 12.80 0.83 25.22
CA GLY A 21 12.52 -0.58 24.94
C GLY A 21 11.61 -0.84 23.73
N ILE A 22 11.16 0.21 23.05
CA ILE A 22 10.37 0.11 21.80
C ILE A 22 11.30 0.36 20.62
N SER A 23 11.48 -0.63 19.77
CA SER A 23 12.24 -0.51 18.51
C SER A 23 11.46 0.32 17.49
N ILE A 24 12.00 1.49 17.14
CA ILE A 24 11.49 2.30 16.05
C ILE A 24 12.12 1.81 14.75
N ARG A 25 11.30 1.30 13.83
CA ARG A 25 11.74 0.72 12.57
C ARG A 25 11.54 1.68 11.40
N TYR A 26 12.46 1.65 10.44
CA TYR A 26 12.32 2.40 9.18
C TYR A 26 10.99 2.17 8.48
N TYR A 27 10.46 0.94 8.55
CA TYR A 27 9.17 0.60 7.94
C TYR A 27 8.03 1.49 8.46
N GLY A 28 7.88 1.57 9.78
CA GLY A 28 6.84 2.42 10.39
C GLY A 28 7.07 3.90 10.13
N LEU A 29 8.34 4.35 10.18
CA LEU A 29 8.68 5.75 9.91
C LEU A 29 8.34 6.16 8.48
N LEU A 30 8.77 5.38 7.49
CA LEU A 30 8.50 5.68 6.07
C LEU A 30 6.99 5.63 5.77
N TRP A 31 6.27 4.71 6.38
CA TRP A 31 4.81 4.66 6.31
C TRP A 31 4.17 5.95 6.85
N ALA A 32 4.61 6.39 8.02
CA ALA A 32 4.12 7.63 8.65
C ALA A 32 4.44 8.87 7.77
N VAL A 33 5.64 8.93 7.18
CA VAL A 33 6.02 9.99 6.24
C VAL A 33 5.13 9.97 4.99
N GLY A 34 4.84 8.80 4.43
CA GLY A 34 3.92 8.67 3.29
C GLY A 34 2.51 9.18 3.61
N ILE A 35 1.96 8.81 4.78
CA ILE A 35 0.66 9.30 5.26
C ILE A 35 0.69 10.82 5.50
N PHE A 36 1.77 11.35 6.07
CA PHE A 36 1.94 12.78 6.31
C PHE A 36 1.90 13.58 4.99
N PHE A 37 2.60 13.13 3.95
CA PHE A 37 2.50 13.77 2.64
C PHE A 37 1.10 13.65 2.04
N ALA A 38 0.44 12.50 2.17
CA ALA A 38 -0.94 12.36 1.72
C ALA A 38 -1.88 13.32 2.43
N TYR A 39 -1.72 13.50 3.74
CA TYR A 39 -2.47 14.47 4.54
C TYR A 39 -2.30 15.90 3.99
N ILE A 40 -1.06 16.34 3.77
CA ILE A 40 -0.76 17.67 3.22
C ILE A 40 -1.42 17.87 1.85
N ILE A 41 -1.32 16.86 0.97
CA ILE A 41 -1.83 16.94 -0.40
C ILE A 41 -3.36 17.01 -0.39
N VAL A 42 -4.03 16.18 0.38
CA VAL A 42 -5.50 16.20 0.46
C VAL A 42 -5.98 17.48 1.13
N HIS A 43 -5.29 17.97 2.17
CA HIS A 43 -5.60 19.25 2.80
C HIS A 43 -5.47 20.43 1.80
N TYR A 44 -4.39 20.44 1.02
CA TYR A 44 -4.23 21.43 -0.06
C TYR A 44 -5.40 21.40 -1.05
N GLN A 45 -5.85 20.20 -1.46
CA GLN A 45 -6.99 20.04 -2.37
C GLN A 45 -8.32 20.50 -1.74
N PHE A 46 -8.52 20.29 -0.44
CA PHE A 46 -9.69 20.81 0.29
C PHE A 46 -9.74 22.33 0.24
N ARG A 47 -8.61 22.99 0.49
CA ARG A 47 -8.51 24.46 0.43
C ARG A 47 -8.70 24.99 -1.00
N ASP A 48 -8.07 24.35 -1.98
CA ASP A 48 -8.19 24.73 -3.39
C ASP A 48 -9.64 24.63 -3.89
N LYS A 49 -10.35 23.57 -3.51
CA LYS A 49 -11.77 23.35 -3.82
C LYS A 49 -12.73 24.12 -2.91
N LYS A 50 -12.23 24.90 -1.96
CA LYS A 50 -13.02 25.66 -0.95
C LYS A 50 -14.00 24.79 -0.17
N ILE A 51 -13.62 23.57 0.14
CA ILE A 51 -14.39 22.67 0.98
C ILE A 51 -14.18 23.08 2.44
N ASP A 52 -15.26 23.06 3.24
CA ASP A 52 -15.20 23.40 4.67
C ASP A 52 -14.16 22.51 5.39
N GLU A 53 -13.20 23.15 6.07
CA GLU A 53 -12.14 22.46 6.81
C GLU A 53 -12.66 21.54 7.91
N LYS A 54 -13.84 21.81 8.47
CA LYS A 54 -14.49 20.92 9.43
C LYS A 54 -14.80 19.52 8.87
N LYS A 55 -14.80 19.37 7.54
CA LYS A 55 -14.97 18.08 6.87
C LYS A 55 -13.65 17.34 6.67
N PHE A 56 -12.50 18.01 6.81
CA PHE A 56 -11.21 17.40 6.53
C PHE A 56 -10.75 16.42 7.61
N ASP A 57 -10.75 16.83 8.88
CA ASP A 57 -10.30 15.95 9.96
C ASP A 57 -11.09 14.63 10.05
N PRO A 58 -12.44 14.63 9.92
CA PRO A 58 -13.18 13.39 9.86
C PRO A 58 -12.73 12.46 8.72
N LEU A 59 -12.33 12.98 7.56
CA LEU A 59 -11.88 12.15 6.43
C LEU A 59 -10.70 11.26 6.84
N PHE A 60 -9.72 11.83 7.53
CA PHE A 60 -8.57 11.06 8.02
C PHE A 60 -9.00 9.89 8.91
N PHE A 61 -9.89 10.13 9.86
CA PHE A 61 -10.38 9.07 10.76
C PHE A 61 -11.20 8.01 10.00
N TYR A 62 -12.04 8.41 9.06
CA TYR A 62 -12.77 7.46 8.22
C TYR A 62 -11.83 6.57 7.42
N CYS A 63 -10.81 7.14 6.78
CA CYS A 63 -9.79 6.37 6.04
C CYS A 63 -9.01 5.44 6.97
N PHE A 64 -8.51 5.94 8.09
CA PHE A 64 -7.69 5.18 9.03
C PHE A 64 -8.46 3.97 9.60
N PHE A 65 -9.63 4.22 10.18
CA PHE A 65 -10.44 3.14 10.76
C PHE A 65 -11.02 2.22 9.70
N GLY A 66 -11.40 2.76 8.54
CA GLY A 66 -11.88 1.95 7.42
C GLY A 66 -10.84 0.95 6.93
N ILE A 67 -9.61 1.40 6.72
CA ILE A 67 -8.49 0.53 6.31
C ILE A 67 -8.18 -0.49 7.40
N LEU A 68 -8.03 -0.04 8.66
CA LEU A 68 -7.63 -0.91 9.78
C LEU A 68 -8.68 -2.00 10.04
N ILE A 69 -9.94 -1.62 10.18
CA ILE A 69 -11.05 -2.56 10.43
C ILE A 69 -11.23 -3.50 9.24
N GLY A 70 -11.23 -2.94 8.03
CA GLY A 70 -11.37 -3.75 6.80
C GLY A 70 -10.24 -4.74 6.62
N ALA A 71 -8.98 -4.33 6.82
CA ALA A 71 -7.82 -5.20 6.71
C ALA A 71 -7.85 -6.32 7.76
N ARG A 72 -8.23 -6.00 8.99
CA ARG A 72 -8.37 -6.98 10.07
C ARG A 72 -9.49 -7.97 9.81
N LEU A 73 -10.68 -7.49 9.50
CA LEU A 73 -11.82 -8.36 9.17
C LEU A 73 -11.53 -9.22 7.94
N GLY A 74 -10.92 -8.64 6.90
CA GLY A 74 -10.52 -9.39 5.72
C GLY A 74 -9.57 -10.54 6.05
N HIS A 75 -8.58 -10.31 6.90
CA HIS A 75 -7.69 -11.37 7.35
C HIS A 75 -8.45 -12.44 8.13
N CYS A 76 -9.18 -12.07 9.17
CA CYS A 76 -9.86 -13.01 10.05
C CYS A 76 -10.94 -13.85 9.34
N LEU A 77 -11.64 -13.26 8.35
CA LEU A 77 -12.74 -13.93 7.66
C LEU A 77 -12.28 -14.81 6.50
N PHE A 78 -11.19 -14.43 5.80
CA PHE A 78 -10.79 -15.13 4.57
C PHE A 78 -9.50 -15.93 4.69
N TYR A 79 -8.56 -15.54 5.57
CA TYR A 79 -7.29 -16.22 5.71
C TYR A 79 -7.26 -17.21 6.88
N ASP A 80 -7.90 -16.89 8.00
CA ASP A 80 -7.90 -17.76 9.17
C ASP A 80 -9.25 -17.81 9.89
N PRO A 81 -10.35 -18.16 9.18
CA PRO A 81 -11.68 -18.23 9.79
C PRO A 81 -11.77 -19.26 10.92
N GLY A 82 -10.95 -20.34 10.83
CA GLY A 82 -10.91 -21.40 11.84
C GLY A 82 -10.47 -20.89 13.21
N GLN A 83 -9.48 -20.00 13.28
CA GLN A 83 -9.02 -19.43 14.54
C GLN A 83 -10.04 -18.44 15.12
N TYR A 84 -10.61 -17.56 14.28
CA TYR A 84 -11.36 -16.40 14.76
C TYR A 84 -12.85 -16.62 14.90
N LEU A 85 -13.46 -17.53 14.12
CA LEU A 85 -14.92 -17.71 14.11
C LEU A 85 -15.41 -18.91 14.90
N THR A 86 -14.53 -19.81 15.34
CA THR A 86 -14.93 -21.08 16.00
C THR A 86 -15.04 -20.97 17.52
N SER A 87 -14.51 -19.92 18.13
CA SER A 87 -14.52 -19.75 19.58
C SER A 87 -14.78 -18.31 20.02
N GLY A 88 -15.40 -18.12 21.20
CA GLY A 88 -15.59 -16.78 21.76
C GLY A 88 -14.26 -16.06 22.04
N LYS A 89 -13.18 -16.77 22.36
CA LYS A 89 -11.83 -16.18 22.51
C LYS A 89 -11.31 -15.68 21.16
N GLY A 90 -11.45 -16.47 20.10
CA GLY A 90 -11.07 -16.08 18.75
C GLY A 90 -11.83 -14.84 18.27
N PHE A 91 -13.13 -14.75 18.56
CA PHE A 91 -13.93 -13.57 18.25
C PHE A 91 -13.43 -12.31 18.96
N VAL A 92 -13.01 -12.42 20.23
CA VAL A 92 -12.41 -11.30 20.97
C VAL A 92 -11.06 -10.91 20.37
N GLU A 93 -10.20 -11.88 20.00
CA GLU A 93 -8.92 -11.66 19.31
C GLU A 93 -9.10 -11.01 17.92
N MET A 94 -10.21 -11.26 17.25
CA MET A 94 -10.54 -10.58 15.98
C MET A 94 -10.75 -9.07 16.18
N LEU A 95 -11.44 -8.69 17.28
CA LEU A 95 -11.82 -7.31 17.54
C LEU A 95 -10.75 -6.52 18.33
N LEU A 96 -9.99 -7.19 19.18
CA LEU A 96 -8.98 -6.57 20.03
C LEU A 96 -7.56 -7.00 19.64
N PRO A 97 -6.56 -6.12 19.77
CA PRO A 97 -5.16 -6.40 19.44
C PRO A 97 -4.46 -7.24 20.52
N ILE A 98 -5.11 -8.32 20.96
CA ILE A 98 -4.64 -9.22 22.01
C ILE A 98 -4.65 -10.68 21.52
N LYS A 99 -3.88 -11.54 22.17
CA LYS A 99 -3.89 -12.98 21.98
C LYS A 99 -4.01 -13.69 23.34
N PHE A 100 -4.93 -14.66 23.44
CA PHE A 100 -5.06 -15.47 24.63
C PHE A 100 -3.94 -16.52 24.69
N LEU A 101 -3.38 -16.71 25.89
CA LEU A 101 -2.31 -17.69 26.13
C LEU A 101 -2.88 -19.05 26.51
N ALA A 102 -2.22 -20.13 26.10
CA ALA A 102 -2.63 -21.51 26.41
C ALA A 102 -2.66 -21.80 27.93
N GLY A 103 -1.80 -21.15 28.69
CA GLY A 103 -1.73 -21.24 30.17
C GLY A 103 -2.68 -20.32 30.93
N GLY A 104 -3.60 -19.63 30.24
CA GLY A 104 -4.46 -18.60 30.82
C GLY A 104 -3.85 -17.19 30.74
N GLY A 105 -4.71 -16.17 30.77
CA GLY A 105 -4.30 -14.78 30.58
C GLY A 105 -4.28 -14.35 29.09
N TRP A 106 -3.83 -13.12 28.84
CA TRP A 106 -3.74 -12.54 27.51
C TRP A 106 -2.46 -11.70 27.37
N LYS A 107 -2.03 -11.50 26.13
CA LYS A 107 -0.88 -10.66 25.78
C LYS A 107 -1.30 -9.65 24.70
N PHE A 108 -0.87 -8.41 24.83
CA PHE A 108 -1.00 -7.42 23.76
C PHE A 108 -0.01 -7.75 22.64
N THR A 109 -0.52 -7.97 21.41
CA THR A 109 0.30 -8.33 20.25
C THR A 109 0.23 -7.27 19.14
N GLY A 110 -0.68 -6.31 19.25
CA GLY A 110 -1.10 -5.51 18.13
C GLY A 110 -2.03 -6.30 17.20
N TYR A 111 -2.40 -5.73 16.07
CA TYR A 111 -3.14 -6.47 15.04
C TYR A 111 -2.16 -7.23 14.15
N GLU A 112 -1.92 -8.48 14.46
CA GLU A 112 -1.20 -9.44 13.61
C GLU A 112 -2.18 -9.96 12.54
N GLY A 113 -1.74 -9.98 11.28
CA GLY A 113 -2.59 -10.39 10.15
C GLY A 113 -3.55 -9.29 9.70
N LEU A 114 -3.15 -8.63 8.63
CA LEU A 114 -3.89 -7.58 7.95
C LEU A 114 -3.93 -7.89 6.44
N ALA A 115 -5.15 -8.01 5.89
CA ALA A 115 -5.35 -8.30 4.47
C ALA A 115 -5.55 -7.04 3.66
N SER A 116 -4.72 -6.82 2.63
CA SER A 116 -4.76 -5.61 1.79
C SER A 116 -6.11 -5.44 1.08
N HIS A 117 -6.70 -6.53 0.57
CA HIS A 117 -8.00 -6.49 -0.08
C HIS A 117 -9.12 -6.06 0.87
N GLY A 118 -9.07 -6.57 2.12
CA GLY A 118 -9.98 -6.15 3.17
C GLY A 118 -9.84 -4.67 3.50
N GLY A 119 -8.60 -4.18 3.59
CA GLY A 119 -8.30 -2.77 3.82
C GLY A 119 -8.83 -1.86 2.71
N THR A 120 -8.69 -2.28 1.44
CA THR A 120 -9.22 -1.54 0.30
C THR A 120 -10.76 -1.47 0.33
N LEU A 121 -11.42 -2.60 0.57
CA LEU A 121 -12.88 -2.64 0.69
C LEU A 121 -13.37 -1.78 1.87
N GLY A 122 -12.69 -1.87 3.01
CA GLY A 122 -13.00 -1.06 4.19
C GLY A 122 -12.83 0.43 3.92
N LEU A 123 -11.79 0.84 3.20
CA LEU A 123 -11.60 2.22 2.76
C LEU A 123 -12.76 2.68 1.86
N MET A 124 -13.16 1.88 0.87
CA MET A 124 -14.26 2.23 -0.03
C MET A 124 -15.57 2.45 0.73
N ILE A 125 -15.89 1.56 1.66
CA ILE A 125 -17.08 1.67 2.52
C ILE A 125 -16.98 2.92 3.42
N ALA A 126 -15.84 3.15 4.03
CA ALA A 126 -15.62 4.31 4.89
C ALA A 126 -15.76 5.64 4.13
N LEU A 127 -15.21 5.74 2.93
CA LEU A 127 -15.38 6.90 2.06
C LEU A 127 -16.83 7.11 1.65
N TRP A 128 -17.57 6.04 1.39
CA TRP A 128 -18.99 6.13 1.09
C TRP A 128 -19.79 6.66 2.30
N LEU A 129 -19.55 6.16 3.49
CA LEU A 129 -20.17 6.64 4.74
C LEU A 129 -19.80 8.10 5.02
N TYR A 130 -18.52 8.46 4.84
CA TYR A 130 -18.04 9.83 4.96
C TYR A 130 -18.77 10.79 4.00
N CYS A 131 -18.89 10.41 2.73
CA CYS A 131 -19.56 11.22 1.71
C CYS A 131 -21.06 11.37 2.00
N ARG A 132 -21.72 10.33 2.51
CA ARG A 132 -23.11 10.43 2.95
C ARG A 132 -23.30 11.44 4.09
N LYS A 133 -22.37 11.46 5.05
CA LYS A 133 -22.41 12.38 6.19
C LYS A 133 -22.09 13.82 5.80
N THR A 134 -21.07 14.02 4.96
CA THR A 134 -20.56 15.34 4.59
C THR A 134 -21.28 15.97 3.39
N LYS A 135 -22.10 15.19 2.67
CA LYS A 135 -22.76 15.55 1.42
C LYS A 135 -21.80 15.92 0.29
N LEU A 136 -20.56 15.43 0.35
CA LEU A 136 -19.61 15.52 -0.76
C LEU A 136 -19.89 14.41 -1.77
N HIS A 137 -19.58 14.68 -3.04
CA HIS A 137 -19.72 13.66 -4.07
C HIS A 137 -18.61 12.60 -3.92
N TYR A 138 -18.98 11.33 -3.97
CA TYR A 138 -18.07 10.20 -3.71
C TYR A 138 -16.82 10.22 -4.61
N MET A 139 -17.01 10.36 -5.92
CA MET A 139 -15.88 10.37 -6.86
C MET A 139 -14.97 11.58 -6.69
N ASP A 140 -15.47 12.74 -6.24
CA ASP A 140 -14.61 13.89 -5.94
C ASP A 140 -13.65 13.60 -4.77
N VAL A 141 -14.12 12.87 -3.76
CA VAL A 141 -13.30 12.47 -2.61
C VAL A 141 -12.32 11.37 -2.99
N VAL A 142 -12.76 10.39 -3.78
CA VAL A 142 -11.89 9.32 -4.29
C VAL A 142 -10.79 9.88 -5.17
N ASP A 143 -11.08 10.84 -6.04
CA ASP A 143 -10.06 11.52 -6.86
C ASP A 143 -9.03 12.28 -6.00
N MET A 144 -9.47 12.96 -4.94
CA MET A 144 -8.54 13.63 -4.01
C MET A 144 -7.59 12.64 -3.32
N ILE A 145 -8.11 11.50 -2.89
CA ILE A 145 -7.29 10.42 -2.31
C ILE A 145 -6.35 9.85 -3.37
N ALA A 146 -6.84 9.61 -4.59
CA ALA A 146 -6.05 9.05 -5.68
C ALA A 146 -4.84 9.92 -6.04
N VAL A 147 -4.96 11.26 -6.02
CA VAL A 147 -3.82 12.18 -6.25
C VAL A 147 -2.73 12.02 -5.18
N ALA A 148 -3.10 11.71 -3.94
CA ALA A 148 -2.15 11.50 -2.84
C ALA A 148 -1.61 10.06 -2.74
N THR A 149 -2.30 9.08 -3.31
CA THR A 149 -1.94 7.66 -3.21
C THR A 149 -0.53 7.34 -3.72
N PRO A 150 -0.04 7.86 -4.86
CA PRO A 150 1.26 7.47 -5.39
C PRO A 150 2.44 7.83 -4.47
N ILE A 151 2.40 8.96 -3.78
CA ILE A 151 3.48 9.31 -2.84
C ILE A 151 3.49 8.37 -1.65
N THR A 152 2.33 8.02 -1.10
CA THR A 152 2.24 7.03 -0.01
C THR A 152 2.75 5.67 -0.48
N ALA A 153 2.34 5.23 -1.67
CA ALA A 153 2.81 3.97 -2.27
C ALA A 153 4.33 3.97 -2.49
N CYS A 154 4.92 5.09 -2.93
CA CYS A 154 6.37 5.24 -3.05
C CYS A 154 7.07 4.99 -1.70
N PHE A 155 6.64 5.64 -0.62
CA PHE A 155 7.24 5.44 0.70
C PHE A 155 7.05 4.02 1.24
N ILE A 156 5.92 3.37 0.95
CA ILE A 156 5.72 1.96 1.30
C ILE A 156 6.73 1.07 0.56
N ARG A 157 7.01 1.32 -0.72
CA ARG A 157 8.04 0.56 -1.46
C ARG A 157 9.45 0.80 -0.93
N LEU A 158 9.77 2.02 -0.53
CA LEU A 158 11.03 2.32 0.16
C LEU A 158 11.11 1.61 1.52
N ALA A 159 9.99 1.48 2.23
CA ALA A 159 9.92 0.71 3.47
C ALA A 159 10.17 -0.80 3.24
N ASN A 160 9.59 -1.38 2.17
CA ASN A 160 9.89 -2.76 1.78
C ASN A 160 11.38 -2.94 1.41
N LEU A 161 12.00 -1.97 0.73
CA LEU A 161 13.42 -1.98 0.42
C LEU A 161 14.29 -2.03 1.69
N MET A 162 13.97 -1.21 2.70
CA MET A 162 14.68 -1.21 3.99
C MET A 162 14.55 -2.56 4.73
N ASN A 163 13.42 -3.24 4.57
CA ASN A 163 13.20 -4.57 5.15
C ASN A 163 13.75 -5.72 4.29
N SER A 164 14.26 -5.46 3.07
CA SER A 164 14.65 -6.49 2.10
C SER A 164 13.50 -7.45 1.74
N GLU A 165 12.29 -6.91 1.62
CA GLU A 165 11.06 -7.65 1.28
C GLU A 165 10.70 -7.44 -0.19
N ILE A 166 10.01 -8.42 -0.81
CA ILE A 166 9.48 -8.32 -2.18
C ILE A 166 10.61 -8.04 -3.19
N ILE A 167 11.69 -8.77 -3.08
CA ILE A 167 12.87 -8.67 -3.94
C ILE A 167 12.60 -9.25 -5.34
N GLY A 168 13.48 -8.88 -6.28
CA GLY A 168 13.41 -9.41 -7.65
C GLY A 168 14.18 -10.71 -7.84
N ASN A 169 14.06 -11.26 -9.04
CA ASN A 169 14.81 -12.42 -9.50
C ASN A 169 16.32 -12.12 -9.56
N PRO A 170 17.18 -13.15 -9.46
CA PRO A 170 18.61 -13.00 -9.71
C PRO A 170 18.89 -12.38 -11.09
N THR A 171 19.90 -11.52 -11.19
CA THR A 171 20.20 -10.76 -12.41
C THR A 171 21.68 -10.33 -12.47
N ASP A 172 22.16 -10.08 -13.68
CA ASP A 172 23.53 -9.58 -13.94
C ASP A 172 23.56 -8.08 -14.28
N VAL A 173 22.47 -7.34 -14.08
CA VAL A 173 22.46 -5.90 -14.37
C VAL A 173 23.43 -5.15 -13.47
N PRO A 174 24.09 -4.08 -13.95
CA PRO A 174 25.14 -3.38 -13.19
C PRO A 174 24.64 -2.66 -11.94
N TRP A 175 23.34 -2.47 -11.78
CA TRP A 175 22.69 -1.88 -10.60
C TRP A 175 21.94 -2.92 -9.75
N ALA A 176 22.30 -4.20 -9.85
CA ALA A 176 21.75 -5.25 -9.01
C ALA A 176 22.07 -5.03 -7.54
N PHE A 177 21.15 -5.40 -6.67
CA PHE A 177 21.34 -5.37 -5.22
C PHE A 177 21.60 -6.78 -4.69
N VAL A 178 22.58 -6.91 -3.81
CA VAL A 178 22.79 -8.12 -2.99
C VAL A 178 22.11 -7.87 -1.65
N PHE A 179 20.96 -8.49 -1.45
CA PHE A 179 20.20 -8.39 -0.20
C PHE A 179 20.77 -9.38 0.82
N GLU A 180 21.87 -9.03 1.50
CA GLU A 180 22.63 -9.92 2.38
C GLU A 180 21.80 -10.58 3.48
N ARG A 181 20.67 -10.00 3.85
CA ARG A 181 19.72 -10.57 4.83
C ARG A 181 18.85 -11.68 4.24
N VAL A 182 18.84 -11.85 2.92
CA VAL A 182 18.06 -12.89 2.23
C VAL A 182 19.02 -13.93 1.65
N ASP A 183 19.91 -13.51 0.76
CA ASP A 183 20.95 -14.35 0.18
C ASP A 183 22.07 -13.50 -0.41
N MET A 184 23.12 -14.14 -0.96
CA MET A 184 24.29 -13.49 -1.55
C MET A 184 24.19 -13.34 -3.07
N LEU A 185 23.00 -13.49 -3.65
CA LEU A 185 22.81 -13.36 -5.09
C LEU A 185 22.50 -11.91 -5.48
N PRO A 186 23.06 -11.40 -6.58
CA PRO A 186 22.65 -10.12 -7.14
C PRO A 186 21.25 -10.23 -7.71
N ARG A 187 20.34 -9.32 -7.32
CA ARG A 187 18.91 -9.35 -7.63
C ARG A 187 18.40 -8.01 -8.11
N HIS A 188 17.33 -8.02 -8.88
CA HIS A 188 16.61 -6.80 -9.19
C HIS A 188 16.04 -6.16 -7.92
N PRO A 189 16.29 -4.86 -7.66
CA PRO A 189 15.64 -4.12 -6.58
C PRO A 189 14.21 -3.72 -7.00
N GLY A 190 13.29 -4.70 -7.08
CA GLY A 190 11.93 -4.51 -7.55
C GLY A 190 11.17 -3.42 -6.80
N GLN A 191 11.40 -3.32 -5.49
CA GLN A 191 10.83 -2.29 -4.63
C GLN A 191 11.26 -0.88 -5.06
N LEU A 192 12.52 -0.72 -5.44
CA LEU A 192 13.06 0.58 -5.89
C LEU A 192 12.47 0.97 -7.24
N TYR A 193 12.30 0.02 -8.16
CA TYR A 193 11.64 0.28 -9.44
C TYR A 193 10.20 0.74 -9.25
N GLU A 194 9.44 0.07 -8.37
CA GLU A 194 8.08 0.48 -8.03
C GLU A 194 8.05 1.85 -7.34
N ALA A 195 8.99 2.14 -6.42
CA ALA A 195 9.08 3.43 -5.75
C ALA A 195 9.29 4.58 -6.75
N ILE A 196 10.23 4.39 -7.70
CA ILE A 196 10.51 5.39 -8.75
C ILE A 196 9.28 5.58 -9.65
N ALA A 197 8.64 4.49 -10.09
CA ALA A 197 7.44 4.58 -10.92
C ALA A 197 6.30 5.33 -10.22
N TYR A 198 6.08 5.06 -8.93
CA TYR A 198 5.04 5.75 -8.15
C TYR A 198 5.40 7.22 -7.89
N LEU A 199 6.68 7.53 -7.72
CA LEU A 199 7.14 8.92 -7.62
C LEU A 199 6.90 9.68 -8.92
N ILE A 200 7.17 9.06 -10.08
CA ILE A 200 6.87 9.64 -11.40
C ILE A 200 5.36 9.89 -11.52
N LEU A 201 4.54 8.89 -11.19
CA LEU A 201 3.08 9.06 -11.19
C LEU A 201 2.65 10.21 -10.28
N PHE A 202 3.23 10.33 -9.10
CA PHE A 202 2.93 11.43 -8.19
C PHE A 202 3.14 12.80 -8.85
N PHE A 203 4.26 13.02 -9.50
CA PHE A 203 4.52 14.29 -10.19
C PHE A 203 3.56 14.53 -11.36
N ILE A 204 3.22 13.48 -12.12
CA ILE A 204 2.21 13.56 -13.17
C ILE A 204 0.86 13.98 -12.58
N MET A 205 0.43 13.33 -11.49
CA MET A 205 -0.85 13.61 -10.83
C MET A 205 -0.92 15.06 -10.31
N ILE A 206 0.13 15.54 -9.65
CA ILE A 206 0.20 16.92 -9.15
C ILE A 206 0.20 17.93 -10.29
N TYR A 207 0.94 17.66 -11.37
CA TYR A 207 0.96 18.50 -12.56
C TYR A 207 -0.44 18.61 -13.20
N LEU A 208 -1.09 17.46 -13.42
CA LEU A 208 -2.45 17.40 -13.98
C LEU A 208 -3.47 18.06 -13.06
N TYR A 209 -3.37 17.82 -11.74
CA TYR A 209 -4.25 18.45 -10.78
C TYR A 209 -4.14 20.00 -10.83
N LYS A 210 -2.94 20.53 -10.77
CA LYS A 210 -2.72 21.99 -10.78
C LYS A 210 -3.19 22.67 -12.06
N ASN A 211 -2.95 22.04 -13.21
CA ASN A 211 -3.17 22.70 -14.50
C ASN A 211 -4.52 22.34 -15.17
N TYR A 212 -5.06 21.15 -14.86
CA TYR A 212 -6.18 20.59 -15.62
C TYR A 212 -7.37 20.13 -14.77
N SER A 213 -7.30 20.16 -13.42
CA SER A 213 -8.35 19.62 -12.54
C SER A 213 -9.76 20.16 -12.84
N LYS A 214 -9.87 21.40 -13.32
CA LYS A 214 -11.16 22.01 -13.68
C LYS A 214 -11.72 21.54 -15.04
N LYS A 215 -10.90 20.91 -15.88
CA LYS A 215 -11.27 20.44 -17.23
C LYS A 215 -11.50 18.92 -17.26
N LEU A 216 -10.94 18.20 -16.29
CA LEU A 216 -11.04 16.75 -16.19
C LEU A 216 -12.35 16.36 -15.48
N HIS A 217 -12.96 15.28 -15.95
CA HIS A 217 -14.18 14.75 -15.35
C HIS A 217 -13.90 14.04 -14.01
N ARG A 218 -14.94 13.79 -13.25
CA ARG A 218 -14.88 13.06 -11.99
C ARG A 218 -14.50 11.60 -12.23
N GLY A 219 -13.59 11.09 -11.44
CA GLY A 219 -13.05 9.74 -11.59
C GLY A 219 -11.79 9.65 -12.42
N PHE A 220 -11.40 10.72 -13.11
CA PHE A 220 -10.19 10.73 -13.94
C PHE A 220 -8.93 10.42 -13.15
N PHE A 221 -8.71 11.08 -12.01
CA PHE A 221 -7.52 10.84 -11.19
C PHE A 221 -7.51 9.46 -10.58
N PHE A 222 -8.66 8.97 -10.17
CA PHE A 222 -8.81 7.59 -9.71
C PHE A 222 -8.47 6.59 -10.83
N GLY A 223 -9.03 6.81 -12.02
CA GLY A 223 -8.76 6.00 -13.21
C GLY A 223 -7.27 5.98 -13.57
N LEU A 224 -6.63 7.15 -13.63
CA LEU A 224 -5.20 7.28 -13.93
C LEU A 224 -4.34 6.56 -12.88
N CYS A 225 -4.67 6.73 -11.60
CA CYS A 225 -3.97 6.06 -10.51
C CYS A 225 -4.03 4.53 -10.66
N LEU A 226 -5.22 3.98 -10.87
CA LEU A 226 -5.41 2.54 -11.07
C LEU A 226 -4.69 2.05 -12.33
N ALA A 227 -4.96 2.68 -13.48
CA ALA A 227 -4.39 2.27 -14.75
C ALA A 227 -2.85 2.24 -14.69
N TYR A 228 -2.23 3.29 -14.17
CA TYR A 228 -0.78 3.37 -14.09
C TYR A 228 -0.18 2.34 -13.11
N ILE A 229 -0.68 2.31 -11.87
CA ILE A 229 -0.13 1.42 -10.83
C ILE A 229 -0.26 -0.04 -11.25
N PHE A 230 -1.43 -0.46 -11.73
CA PHE A 230 -1.66 -1.86 -12.08
C PHE A 230 -1.02 -2.25 -13.40
N THR A 231 -0.88 -1.32 -14.36
CA THR A 231 -0.07 -1.57 -15.57
C THR A 231 1.41 -1.75 -15.21
N PHE A 232 1.97 -0.86 -14.38
CA PHE A 232 3.35 -1.02 -13.92
C PHE A 232 3.52 -2.32 -13.11
N ARG A 233 2.56 -2.64 -12.23
CA ARG A 233 2.57 -3.90 -11.47
C ARG A 233 2.57 -5.11 -12.38
N PHE A 234 1.75 -5.12 -13.43
CA PHE A 234 1.72 -6.23 -14.40
C PHE A 234 3.11 -6.49 -15.00
N PHE A 235 3.83 -5.44 -15.40
CA PHE A 235 5.15 -5.58 -16.00
C PHE A 235 6.25 -5.88 -14.99
N ILE A 236 6.23 -5.28 -13.80
CA ILE A 236 7.27 -5.52 -12.80
C ILE A 236 7.25 -6.95 -12.25
N GLU A 237 6.09 -7.62 -12.26
CA GLU A 237 5.98 -9.02 -11.83
C GLU A 237 6.87 -9.97 -12.66
N PHE A 238 7.24 -9.64 -13.89
CA PHE A 238 8.19 -10.44 -14.68
C PHE A 238 9.62 -10.46 -14.10
N VAL A 239 9.99 -9.45 -13.34
CA VAL A 239 11.33 -9.35 -12.73
C VAL A 239 11.29 -9.58 -11.20
N LYS A 240 10.11 -9.76 -10.61
CA LYS A 240 9.95 -10.09 -9.20
C LYS A 240 9.99 -11.60 -8.97
N GLN A 241 10.47 -11.99 -7.81
CA GLN A 241 10.38 -13.37 -7.36
C GLN A 241 8.93 -13.73 -7.04
N ASN A 242 8.47 -14.91 -7.48
CA ASN A 242 7.17 -15.42 -7.11
C ASN A 242 7.04 -15.52 -5.60
N GLN A 243 5.87 -15.18 -5.07
CA GLN A 243 5.62 -15.20 -3.62
C GLN A 243 5.14 -16.56 -3.15
N GLU A 244 4.51 -17.33 -4.05
CA GLU A 244 3.92 -18.63 -3.76
C GLU A 244 4.43 -19.68 -4.76
N ALA A 245 4.76 -20.86 -4.26
CA ALA A 245 5.36 -21.95 -5.08
C ALA A 245 4.46 -22.42 -6.24
N PHE A 246 3.12 -22.29 -6.13
CA PHE A 246 2.21 -22.67 -7.21
C PHE A 246 2.28 -21.75 -8.43
N GLU A 247 2.80 -20.53 -8.27
CA GLU A 247 2.93 -19.54 -9.35
C GLU A 247 4.02 -19.92 -10.37
N ASP A 248 4.98 -20.79 -9.99
CA ASP A 248 6.11 -21.19 -10.86
C ASP A 248 5.66 -21.92 -12.14
N ASN A 249 4.47 -22.51 -12.13
CA ASN A 249 3.91 -23.22 -13.28
C ASN A 249 2.88 -22.40 -14.06
N MET A 250 2.65 -21.13 -13.68
CA MET A 250 1.66 -20.28 -14.34
C MET A 250 2.30 -19.43 -15.44
N MET A 251 1.59 -19.23 -16.56
CA MET A 251 2.00 -18.32 -17.63
C MET A 251 2.09 -16.85 -17.14
N PHE A 252 1.13 -16.44 -16.31
CA PHE A 252 1.11 -15.19 -15.60
C PHE A 252 0.85 -15.49 -14.12
N ASN A 253 1.61 -14.85 -13.21
CA ASN A 253 1.41 -15.03 -11.80
C ASN A 253 0.11 -14.35 -11.30
N MET A 254 -0.27 -14.62 -10.06
CA MET A 254 -1.50 -14.05 -9.48
C MET A 254 -1.49 -12.53 -9.45
N GLY A 255 -0.31 -11.92 -9.24
CA GLY A 255 -0.16 -10.46 -9.27
C GLY A 255 -0.52 -9.86 -10.64
N GLN A 256 -0.16 -10.54 -11.74
CA GLN A 256 -0.49 -10.13 -13.10
C GLN A 256 -1.99 -10.33 -13.40
N TRP A 257 -2.55 -11.49 -13.10
CA TRP A 257 -3.98 -11.76 -13.29
C TRP A 257 -4.87 -10.79 -12.52
N LEU A 258 -4.52 -10.52 -11.26
CA LEU A 258 -5.26 -9.57 -10.45
C LEU A 258 -5.11 -8.11 -10.92
N SER A 259 -4.06 -7.80 -11.67
CA SER A 259 -3.86 -6.45 -12.20
C SER A 259 -4.78 -6.12 -13.38
N VAL A 260 -5.11 -7.11 -14.23
CA VAL A 260 -5.89 -6.90 -15.45
C VAL A 260 -7.26 -6.23 -15.21
N PRO A 261 -8.10 -6.68 -14.27
CA PRO A 261 -9.37 -6.02 -14.00
C PRO A 261 -9.21 -4.55 -13.58
N PHE A 262 -8.20 -4.25 -12.77
CA PHE A 262 -7.95 -2.87 -12.31
C PHE A 262 -7.40 -1.97 -13.41
N ILE A 263 -6.63 -2.50 -14.36
CA ILE A 263 -6.21 -1.79 -15.57
C ILE A 263 -7.44 -1.39 -16.40
N ILE A 264 -8.34 -2.33 -16.65
CA ILE A 264 -9.57 -2.09 -17.42
C ILE A 264 -10.46 -1.04 -16.73
N ILE A 265 -10.70 -1.19 -15.42
CA ILE A 265 -11.45 -0.23 -14.62
C ILE A 265 -10.76 1.14 -14.64
N GLY A 266 -9.44 1.18 -14.52
CA GLY A 266 -8.67 2.41 -14.57
C GLY A 266 -8.85 3.15 -15.89
N PHE A 267 -8.69 2.48 -17.00
CA PHE A 267 -8.93 3.08 -18.32
C PHE A 267 -10.39 3.50 -18.51
N TYR A 268 -11.35 2.72 -18.05
CA TYR A 268 -12.75 3.13 -18.08
C TYR A 268 -12.96 4.49 -17.39
N PHE A 269 -12.48 4.65 -16.16
CA PHE A 269 -12.59 5.92 -15.42
C PHE A 269 -11.72 7.05 -15.96
N MET A 270 -10.73 6.78 -16.81
CA MET A 270 -9.96 7.84 -17.48
C MET A 270 -10.69 8.44 -18.67
N PHE A 271 -11.57 7.69 -19.33
CA PHE A 271 -12.18 8.11 -20.59
C PHE A 271 -13.69 8.35 -20.50
N PHE A 272 -14.35 7.80 -19.48
CA PHE A 272 -15.79 7.86 -19.27
C PHE A 272 -16.14 8.30 -17.85
#